data_ce6b5168146bf9775e0ede7e6d14034b
#
_entry.id   ce6b5168146bf9775e0ede7e6d14034b
#
_cell.length_a   1.000
_cell.length_b   1.000
_cell.length_c   1.000
_cell.angle_alpha   90.00
_cell.angle_beta   90.00
_cell.angle_gamma   90.00
#
_symmetry.space_group_name_H-M   'P 1'
#
loop_
_entity.id
_entity.type
_entity.pdbx_description
1 polymer ?
#
loop_
_entity_poly.entity_id
_entity_poly.type
_entity_poly.pdbx_seq_one_letter_code
_entity_poly.pdbx_strand_id
1 'polypeptide(L)'
;RSKRKAKPGIGKKPAYKKARDIAGKGSVEERSKLAAHENMEPEILYYLASDKAPEVRREVAENAGTPFQADAILARDPEEDVRCELARKISRLIPNLKPEQNEKLATMAMGVLTTLARDELPRVRAIVSEELKHTKNAPTELIRELAEDLEDIVAAPILEYSPLLSGKDILQLIATGMKSKKLAAVARRPKIDT
;
A
#
# COMPACT_ATOMS: atom_id res chain seq x y z
N ARG A 1 2.10 9.21 15.09
CA ARG A 1 3.09 8.10 14.92
C ARG A 1 2.68 6.96 15.85
N SER A 2 1.77 6.11 15.41
CA SER A 2 1.49 4.86 16.13
C SER A 2 2.69 3.93 15.93
N LYS A 3 3.51 3.76 16.95
CA LYS A 3 4.53 2.71 16.99
C LYS A 3 3.77 1.38 17.01
N ARG A 4 3.71 0.67 15.88
CA ARG A 4 3.28 -0.73 15.90
C ARG A 4 4.22 -1.46 16.87
N LYS A 5 3.63 -2.06 17.90
CA LYS A 5 4.35 -2.97 18.79
C LYS A 5 4.84 -4.13 17.94
N ALA A 6 6.11 -4.50 18.09
CA ALA A 6 6.66 -5.70 17.48
C ALA A 6 5.70 -6.87 17.78
N LYS A 7 5.35 -7.66 16.74
CA LYS A 7 4.48 -8.82 16.91
C LYS A 7 5.17 -9.78 17.88
N PRO A 8 4.58 -10.12 19.04
CA PRO A 8 5.22 -11.01 19.99
C PRO A 8 5.26 -12.44 19.43
N GLY A 9 6.44 -13.08 19.48
CA GLY A 9 6.53 -14.51 19.42
C GLY A 9 6.68 -15.18 18.06
N ILE A 10 7.22 -14.48 17.04
CA ILE A 10 7.70 -15.18 15.83
C ILE A 10 8.98 -15.90 16.20
N GLY A 11 8.89 -17.24 16.39
CA GLY A 11 10.00 -18.10 16.73
C GLY A 11 11.09 -18.11 15.64
N LYS A 12 12.14 -18.92 15.85
CA LYS A 12 13.19 -19.13 14.83
C LYS A 12 12.56 -19.62 13.52
N LYS A 13 13.01 -19.02 12.38
CA LYS A 13 12.59 -19.43 11.04
C LYS A 13 12.70 -20.96 10.87
N PRO A 14 11.65 -21.65 10.43
CA PRO A 14 11.70 -23.08 10.18
C PRO A 14 12.59 -23.38 8.97
N ALA A 15 13.22 -24.57 8.95
CA ALA A 15 13.91 -25.05 7.76
C ALA A 15 12.94 -25.13 6.57
N TYR A 16 13.41 -24.93 5.36
CA TYR A 16 12.59 -24.86 4.13
C TYR A 16 11.59 -26.03 3.97
N LYS A 17 12.06 -27.27 4.21
CA LYS A 17 11.20 -28.46 4.14
C LYS A 17 10.02 -28.37 5.12
N LYS A 18 10.29 -27.95 6.36
CA LYS A 18 9.25 -27.76 7.39
C LYS A 18 8.31 -26.59 7.02
N ALA A 19 8.86 -25.49 6.48
CA ALA A 19 8.06 -24.35 6.03
C ALA A 19 7.07 -24.78 4.92
N ARG A 20 7.53 -25.56 3.95
CA ARG A 20 6.69 -26.11 2.89
C ARG A 20 5.61 -27.05 3.41
N ASP A 21 5.94 -27.90 4.37
CA ASP A 21 4.96 -28.83 4.98
C ASP A 21 3.89 -28.04 5.76
N ILE A 22 4.27 -27.00 6.52
CA ILE A 22 3.33 -26.11 7.21
C ILE A 22 2.45 -25.36 6.20
N ALA A 23 3.03 -24.79 5.14
CA ALA A 23 2.27 -24.09 4.11
C ALA A 23 1.20 -24.97 3.46
N GLY A 24 1.51 -26.25 3.23
CA GLY A 24 0.58 -27.19 2.58
C GLY A 24 -0.43 -27.85 3.51
N LYS A 25 -0.08 -28.10 4.77
CA LYS A 25 -0.85 -28.98 5.67
C LYS A 25 -1.08 -28.40 7.06
N GLY A 26 -0.44 -27.28 7.41
CA GLY A 26 -0.58 -26.67 8.72
C GLY A 26 -1.98 -26.09 8.96
N SER A 27 -2.30 -25.83 10.22
CA SER A 27 -3.49 -25.08 10.61
C SER A 27 -3.42 -23.64 10.10
N VAL A 28 -4.54 -22.92 10.10
CA VAL A 28 -4.57 -21.48 9.74
C VAL A 28 -3.58 -20.70 10.59
N GLU A 29 -3.54 -20.97 11.90
CA GLU A 29 -2.63 -20.30 12.82
C GLU A 29 -1.15 -20.55 12.49
N GLU A 30 -0.79 -21.79 12.16
CA GLU A 30 0.58 -22.13 11.77
C GLU A 30 0.98 -21.47 10.45
N ARG A 31 0.08 -21.47 9.46
CA ARG A 31 0.32 -20.81 8.17
C ARG A 31 0.41 -19.28 8.31
N SER A 32 -0.43 -18.66 9.18
CA SER A 32 -0.34 -17.23 9.48
C SER A 32 0.98 -16.86 10.14
N LYS A 33 1.42 -17.64 11.15
CA LYS A 33 2.73 -17.45 11.78
C LYS A 33 3.88 -17.61 10.79
N LEU A 34 3.75 -18.56 9.87
CA LEU A 34 4.72 -18.77 8.80
C LEU A 34 4.79 -17.56 7.87
N ALA A 35 3.64 -17.06 7.40
CA ALA A 35 3.53 -15.91 6.53
C ALA A 35 4.05 -14.60 7.17
N ALA A 36 3.88 -14.48 8.49
CA ALA A 36 4.36 -13.32 9.26
C ALA A 36 5.88 -13.28 9.46
N HIS A 37 6.60 -14.36 9.12
CA HIS A 37 8.03 -14.44 9.37
C HIS A 37 8.82 -13.55 8.41
N GLU A 38 9.58 -12.57 8.92
CA GLU A 38 10.26 -11.53 8.14
C GLU A 38 11.21 -12.06 7.04
N ASN A 39 11.86 -13.21 7.31
CA ASN A 39 12.83 -13.83 6.39
C ASN A 39 12.27 -15.10 5.73
N MET A 40 10.95 -15.15 5.48
CA MET A 40 10.37 -16.29 4.79
C MET A 40 10.80 -16.31 3.32
N GLU A 41 10.95 -17.51 2.78
CA GLU A 41 11.27 -17.71 1.38
C GLU A 41 10.16 -17.12 0.49
N PRO A 42 10.53 -16.34 -0.56
CA PRO A 42 9.56 -15.73 -1.47
C PRO A 42 8.60 -16.73 -2.11
N GLU A 43 9.05 -17.96 -2.39
CA GLU A 43 8.23 -19.02 -2.96
C GLU A 43 7.13 -19.50 -2.00
N ILE A 44 7.42 -19.54 -0.70
CA ILE A 44 6.44 -19.88 0.33
C ILE A 44 5.40 -18.77 0.45
N LEU A 45 5.84 -17.50 0.48
CA LEU A 45 4.94 -16.34 0.51
C LEU A 45 4.08 -16.27 -0.75
N TYR A 46 4.65 -16.54 -1.92
CA TYR A 46 3.89 -16.61 -3.18
C TYR A 46 2.79 -17.68 -3.12
N TYR A 47 3.11 -18.87 -2.62
CA TYR A 47 2.13 -19.95 -2.43
C TYR A 47 1.02 -19.54 -1.47
N LEU A 48 1.36 -18.95 -0.32
CA LEU A 48 0.40 -18.51 0.70
C LEU A 48 -0.44 -17.27 0.29
N ALA A 49 -0.03 -16.53 -0.73
CA ALA A 49 -0.83 -15.43 -1.29
C ALA A 49 -2.19 -15.88 -1.87
N SER A 50 -2.34 -17.17 -2.15
CA SER A 50 -3.59 -17.80 -2.60
C SER A 50 -4.21 -18.70 -1.53
N ASP A 51 -3.86 -18.52 -0.26
CA ASP A 51 -4.43 -19.32 0.84
C ASP A 51 -5.94 -19.09 0.96
N LYS A 52 -6.67 -20.12 1.35
CA LYS A 52 -8.12 -20.05 1.56
C LYS A 52 -8.50 -19.12 2.71
N ALA A 53 -7.65 -19.03 3.74
CA ALA A 53 -7.88 -18.21 4.92
C ALA A 53 -7.39 -16.78 4.69
N PRO A 54 -8.27 -15.76 4.80
CA PRO A 54 -7.87 -14.37 4.62
C PRO A 54 -6.86 -13.90 5.65
N GLU A 55 -6.84 -14.47 6.84
CA GLU A 55 -5.85 -14.18 7.88
C GLU A 55 -4.43 -14.49 7.39
N VAL A 56 -4.24 -15.59 6.67
CA VAL A 56 -2.95 -15.98 6.10
C VAL A 56 -2.56 -15.00 4.99
N ARG A 57 -3.49 -14.71 4.05
CA ARG A 57 -3.24 -13.77 2.96
C ARG A 57 -2.92 -12.36 3.47
N ARG A 58 -3.56 -11.93 4.58
CA ARG A 58 -3.26 -10.65 5.22
C ARG A 58 -1.83 -10.58 5.75
N GLU A 59 -1.33 -11.64 6.39
CA GLU A 59 0.07 -11.70 6.83
C GLU A 59 1.04 -11.68 5.64
N VAL A 60 0.72 -12.35 4.54
CA VAL A 60 1.49 -12.26 3.28
C VAL A 60 1.49 -10.83 2.74
N ALA A 61 0.33 -10.16 2.73
CA ALA A 61 0.20 -8.78 2.27
C ALA A 61 1.05 -7.79 3.08
N GLU A 62 1.18 -8.01 4.39
CA GLU A 62 2.01 -7.20 5.28
C GLU A 62 3.51 -7.50 5.15
N ASN A 63 3.89 -8.72 4.76
CA ASN A 63 5.27 -9.17 4.75
C ASN A 63 6.10 -8.47 3.66
N ALA A 64 7.18 -7.79 4.08
CA ALA A 64 8.08 -7.08 3.16
C ALA A 64 8.87 -8.01 2.21
N GLY A 65 9.02 -9.29 2.57
CA GLY A 65 9.67 -10.30 1.72
C GLY A 65 8.77 -10.90 0.64
N THR A 66 7.49 -10.52 0.61
CA THR A 66 6.55 -10.99 -0.41
C THR A 66 6.95 -10.48 -1.79
N PRO A 67 7.09 -11.37 -2.79
CA PRO A 67 7.44 -10.95 -4.14
C PRO A 67 6.30 -10.16 -4.79
N PHE A 68 6.62 -9.17 -5.63
CA PHE A 68 5.61 -8.31 -6.29
C PHE A 68 4.61 -9.08 -7.14
N GLN A 69 4.96 -10.26 -7.65
CA GLN A 69 4.02 -11.14 -8.34
C GLN A 69 2.88 -11.60 -7.43
N ALA A 70 3.19 -11.90 -6.17
CA ALA A 70 2.18 -12.21 -5.15
C ALA A 70 1.39 -10.96 -4.73
N ASP A 71 2.06 -9.82 -4.62
CA ASP A 71 1.40 -8.55 -4.34
C ASP A 71 0.38 -8.16 -5.42
N ALA A 72 0.67 -8.46 -6.69
CA ALA A 72 -0.28 -8.24 -7.79
C ALA A 72 -1.54 -9.11 -7.68
N ILE A 73 -1.45 -10.32 -7.10
CA ILE A 73 -2.61 -11.16 -6.76
C ILE A 73 -3.39 -10.52 -5.62
N LEU A 74 -2.70 -10.19 -4.52
CA LEU A 74 -3.30 -9.64 -3.30
C LEU A 74 -3.92 -8.24 -3.51
N ALA A 75 -3.48 -7.49 -4.52
CA ALA A 75 -4.10 -6.20 -4.89
C ALA A 75 -5.54 -6.34 -5.38
N ARG A 76 -5.96 -7.55 -5.73
CA ARG A 76 -7.33 -7.89 -6.15
C ARG A 76 -7.98 -8.90 -5.19
N ASP A 77 -7.47 -9.00 -3.97
CA ASP A 77 -8.04 -9.89 -2.95
C ASP A 77 -9.50 -9.51 -2.65
N PRO A 78 -10.41 -10.46 -2.50
CA PRO A 78 -11.80 -10.17 -2.14
C PRO A 78 -11.93 -9.47 -0.79
N GLU A 79 -10.99 -9.73 0.14
CA GLU A 79 -11.04 -9.15 1.48
C GLU A 79 -10.40 -7.75 1.52
N GLU A 80 -11.17 -6.76 1.94
CA GLU A 80 -10.71 -5.37 2.10
C GLU A 80 -9.47 -5.26 2.99
N ASP A 81 -9.44 -5.97 4.11
CA ASP A 81 -8.33 -5.88 5.07
C ASP A 81 -7.01 -6.39 4.48
N VAL A 82 -7.04 -7.38 3.57
CA VAL A 82 -5.85 -7.83 2.82
C VAL A 82 -5.35 -6.70 1.91
N ARG A 83 -6.24 -6.08 1.14
CA ARG A 83 -5.89 -4.95 0.26
C ARG A 83 -5.40 -3.74 1.06
N CYS A 84 -5.97 -3.46 2.23
CA CYS A 84 -5.51 -2.40 3.13
C CYS A 84 -4.08 -2.61 3.64
N GLU A 85 -3.73 -3.84 4.06
CA GLU A 85 -2.35 -4.11 4.51
C GLU A 85 -1.37 -4.01 3.36
N LEU A 86 -1.74 -4.51 2.18
CA LEU A 86 -0.92 -4.37 0.98
C LEU A 86 -0.71 -2.90 0.61
N ALA A 87 -1.77 -2.07 0.66
CA ALA A 87 -1.69 -0.65 0.38
C ALA A 87 -0.68 0.06 1.29
N ARG A 88 -0.69 -0.23 2.60
CA ARG A 88 0.30 0.29 3.55
C ARG A 88 1.72 -0.13 3.19
N LYS A 89 1.93 -1.41 2.88
CA LYS A 89 3.25 -1.93 2.53
C LYS A 89 3.79 -1.28 1.26
N ILE A 90 3.04 -1.34 0.17
CA ILE A 90 3.49 -0.87 -1.15
C ILE A 90 3.74 0.64 -1.13
N SER A 91 2.82 1.43 -0.56
CA SER A 91 2.98 2.89 -0.50
C SER A 91 4.23 3.33 0.27
N ARG A 92 4.66 2.57 1.30
CA ARG A 92 5.90 2.82 2.04
C ARG A 92 7.16 2.41 1.29
N LEU A 93 7.06 1.48 0.37
CA LEU A 93 8.20 1.05 -0.45
C LEU A 93 8.50 2.05 -1.58
N ILE A 94 7.47 2.67 -2.15
CA ILE A 94 7.58 3.56 -3.31
C ILE A 94 8.63 4.66 -3.15
N PRO A 95 8.69 5.43 -2.04
CA PRO A 95 9.68 6.49 -1.87
C PRO A 95 11.14 6.02 -1.93
N ASN A 96 11.38 4.73 -1.66
CA ASN A 96 12.70 4.12 -1.59
C ASN A 96 13.07 3.34 -2.85
N LEU A 97 12.13 3.18 -3.78
CA LEU A 97 12.40 2.51 -5.06
C LEU A 97 13.23 3.42 -5.95
N LYS A 98 14.34 2.88 -6.46
CA LYS A 98 15.21 3.55 -7.42
C LYS A 98 15.08 2.84 -8.77
N PRO A 99 14.33 3.41 -9.72
CA PRO A 99 14.13 2.82 -11.04
C PRO A 99 15.44 2.48 -11.76
N GLU A 100 16.48 3.33 -11.55
CA GLU A 100 17.81 3.15 -12.14
C GLU A 100 18.49 1.85 -11.67
N GLN A 101 18.12 1.35 -10.48
CA GLN A 101 18.70 0.11 -9.94
C GLN A 101 17.91 -1.12 -10.34
N ASN A 102 16.58 -1.00 -10.52
CA ASN A 102 15.73 -2.11 -10.95
C ASN A 102 14.40 -1.60 -11.54
N GLU A 103 14.40 -1.27 -12.81
CA GLU A 103 13.22 -0.77 -13.54
C GLU A 103 12.04 -1.75 -13.50
N LYS A 104 12.30 -3.05 -13.62
CA LYS A 104 11.24 -4.06 -13.59
C LYS A 104 10.52 -4.10 -12.26
N LEU A 105 11.24 -4.07 -11.15
CA LEU A 105 10.63 -4.05 -9.81
C LEU A 105 9.86 -2.75 -9.58
N ALA A 106 10.41 -1.61 -10.00
CA ALA A 106 9.72 -0.33 -9.90
C ALA A 106 8.41 -0.33 -10.70
N THR A 107 8.42 -0.86 -11.93
CA THR A 107 7.22 -0.99 -12.77
C THR A 107 6.17 -1.89 -12.12
N MET A 108 6.56 -3.02 -11.55
CA MET A 108 5.64 -3.94 -10.88
C MET A 108 5.03 -3.30 -9.62
N ALA A 109 5.84 -2.65 -8.78
CA ALA A 109 5.38 -1.95 -7.59
C ALA A 109 4.40 -0.83 -7.95
N MET A 110 4.68 -0.06 -9.01
CA MET A 110 3.79 0.97 -9.51
C MET A 110 2.47 0.42 -10.04
N GLY A 111 2.48 -0.74 -10.70
CA GLY A 111 1.28 -1.44 -11.14
C GLY A 111 0.37 -1.84 -9.97
N VAL A 112 0.96 -2.38 -8.90
CA VAL A 112 0.23 -2.72 -7.66
C VAL A 112 -0.32 -1.46 -7.00
N LEU A 113 0.50 -0.41 -6.85
CA LEU A 113 0.09 0.86 -6.26
C LEU A 113 -1.10 1.49 -7.01
N THR A 114 -1.02 1.54 -8.34
CA THR A 114 -2.09 2.09 -9.19
C THR A 114 -3.38 1.30 -9.03
N THR A 115 -3.30 -0.02 -8.93
CA THR A 115 -4.48 -0.87 -8.68
C THR A 115 -5.14 -0.51 -7.34
N LEU A 116 -4.36 -0.34 -6.28
CA LEU A 116 -4.88 -0.01 -4.94
C LEU A 116 -5.38 1.44 -4.83
N ALA A 117 -4.74 2.37 -5.55
CA ALA A 117 -5.19 3.77 -5.61
C ALA A 117 -6.52 3.94 -6.37
N ARG A 118 -6.92 2.96 -7.17
CA ARG A 118 -8.19 2.90 -7.90
C ARG A 118 -9.13 1.83 -7.33
N ASP A 119 -8.90 1.38 -6.10
CA ASP A 119 -9.78 0.42 -5.42
C ASP A 119 -11.22 0.96 -5.33
N GLU A 120 -12.20 0.10 -5.45
CA GLU A 120 -13.60 0.48 -5.31
C GLU A 120 -13.94 1.03 -3.93
N LEU A 121 -13.24 0.54 -2.89
CA LEU A 121 -13.46 0.96 -1.50
C LEU A 121 -12.62 2.19 -1.13
N PRO A 122 -13.26 3.28 -0.70
CA PRO A 122 -12.56 4.51 -0.31
C PRO A 122 -11.51 4.31 0.78
N ARG A 123 -11.70 3.34 1.67
CA ARG A 123 -10.77 3.04 2.76
C ARG A 123 -9.39 2.60 2.24
N VAL A 124 -9.35 1.77 1.19
CA VAL A 124 -8.09 1.34 0.57
C VAL A 124 -7.39 2.52 -0.09
N ARG A 125 -8.12 3.32 -0.89
CA ARG A 125 -7.59 4.53 -1.53
C ARG A 125 -7.09 5.56 -0.52
N ALA A 126 -7.81 5.73 0.61
CA ALA A 126 -7.40 6.65 1.68
C ALA A 126 -6.07 6.25 2.34
N ILE A 127 -5.81 4.94 2.49
CA ILE A 127 -4.53 4.46 2.99
C ILE A 127 -3.40 4.82 2.02
N VAL A 128 -3.60 4.61 0.72
CA VAL A 128 -2.61 5.01 -0.31
C VAL A 128 -2.35 6.51 -0.22
N SER A 129 -3.40 7.32 -0.15
CA SER A 129 -3.31 8.78 -0.05
C SER A 129 -2.55 9.22 1.21
N GLU A 130 -2.90 8.67 2.38
CA GLU A 130 -2.26 9.01 3.66
C GLU A 130 -0.77 8.67 3.69
N GLU A 131 -0.37 7.54 3.13
CA GLU A 131 1.03 7.12 3.10
C GLU A 131 1.84 7.92 2.03
N LEU A 132 1.21 8.37 0.95
CA LEU A 132 1.88 9.12 -0.13
C LEU A 132 1.89 10.63 0.04
N LYS A 133 1.12 11.20 0.95
CA LYS A 133 0.91 12.67 1.08
C LYS A 133 2.18 13.50 1.23
N HIS A 134 3.27 12.94 1.72
CA HIS A 134 4.57 13.62 1.88
C HIS A 134 5.65 13.15 0.89
N THR A 135 5.33 12.21 0.01
CA THR A 135 6.32 11.67 -0.93
C THR A 135 6.66 12.67 -2.04
N LYS A 136 7.93 12.60 -2.49
CA LYS A 136 8.41 13.33 -3.67
C LYS A 136 8.61 12.41 -4.88
N ASN A 137 8.46 11.10 -4.68
CA ASN A 137 8.82 10.06 -5.66
C ASN A 137 7.60 9.21 -6.06
N ALA A 138 6.42 9.82 -6.20
CA ALA A 138 5.24 9.15 -6.76
C ALA A 138 4.91 9.72 -8.15
N PRO A 139 4.20 8.98 -9.01
CA PRO A 139 3.71 9.50 -10.27
C PRO A 139 2.77 10.69 -10.04
N THR A 140 3.04 11.81 -10.70
CA THR A 140 2.24 13.03 -10.54
C THR A 140 0.78 12.80 -10.93
N GLU A 141 0.54 11.99 -11.95
CA GLU A 141 -0.79 11.62 -12.41
C GLU A 141 -1.59 10.91 -11.32
N LEU A 142 -0.95 9.97 -10.60
CA LEU A 142 -1.59 9.26 -9.49
C LEU A 142 -1.93 10.20 -8.33
N ILE A 143 -1.03 11.13 -8.02
CA ILE A 143 -1.27 12.16 -6.99
C ILE A 143 -2.45 13.06 -7.38
N ARG A 144 -2.57 13.43 -8.65
CA ARG A 144 -3.73 14.20 -9.15
C ARG A 144 -5.03 13.40 -9.05
N GLU A 145 -5.04 12.13 -9.48
CA GLU A 145 -6.20 11.26 -9.34
C GLU A 145 -6.69 11.19 -7.89
N LEU A 146 -5.78 11.00 -6.93
CA LEU A 146 -6.13 10.98 -5.50
C LEU A 146 -6.63 12.34 -4.99
N ALA A 147 -6.07 13.46 -5.49
CA ALA A 147 -6.54 14.81 -5.13
C ALA A 147 -7.94 15.12 -5.69
N GLU A 148 -8.32 14.50 -6.80
CA GLU A 148 -9.63 14.62 -7.46
C GLU A 148 -10.67 13.64 -6.91
N ASP A 149 -10.27 12.66 -6.09
CA ASP A 149 -11.15 11.62 -5.57
C ASP A 149 -12.45 12.21 -4.99
N LEU A 150 -13.56 11.55 -5.20
CA LEU A 150 -14.87 12.00 -4.72
C LEU A 150 -14.95 12.04 -3.19
N GLU A 151 -14.23 11.14 -2.53
CA GLU A 151 -14.22 11.00 -1.09
C GLU A 151 -13.20 11.95 -0.43
N ASP A 152 -13.68 12.78 0.49
CA ASP A 152 -12.83 13.74 1.21
C ASP A 152 -11.69 13.06 1.98
N ILE A 153 -11.91 11.85 2.52
CA ILE A 153 -10.88 11.10 3.25
C ILE A 153 -9.71 10.66 2.37
N VAL A 154 -9.94 10.57 1.06
CA VAL A 154 -8.91 10.24 0.07
C VAL A 154 -8.23 11.51 -0.42
N ALA A 155 -9.00 12.52 -0.81
CA ALA A 155 -8.46 13.73 -1.43
C ALA A 155 -7.74 14.66 -0.43
N ALA A 156 -8.27 14.83 0.79
CA ALA A 156 -7.78 15.82 1.73
C ALA A 156 -6.29 15.66 2.11
N PRO A 157 -5.75 14.47 2.41
CA PRO A 157 -4.33 14.32 2.73
C PRO A 157 -3.41 14.81 1.61
N ILE A 158 -3.75 14.51 0.36
CA ILE A 158 -2.98 14.93 -0.81
C ILE A 158 -3.08 16.44 -1.03
N LEU A 159 -4.30 16.98 -0.95
CA LEU A 159 -4.54 18.42 -1.13
C LEU A 159 -3.81 19.26 -0.06
N GLU A 160 -3.73 18.77 1.17
CA GLU A 160 -3.11 19.50 2.28
C GLU A 160 -1.58 19.40 2.28
N TYR A 161 -1.02 18.23 1.95
CA TYR A 161 0.39 17.96 2.24
C TYR A 161 1.26 17.62 1.02
N SER A 162 0.70 17.19 -0.12
CA SER A 162 1.54 16.68 -1.19
C SER A 162 2.44 17.75 -1.83
N PRO A 163 3.77 17.57 -1.83
CA PRO A 163 4.69 18.48 -2.51
C PRO A 163 4.65 18.35 -4.03
N LEU A 164 3.95 17.34 -4.57
CA LEU A 164 3.85 17.06 -6.00
C LEU A 164 2.69 17.83 -6.68
N LEU A 165 1.81 18.46 -5.91
CA LEU A 165 0.78 19.37 -6.45
C LEU A 165 1.33 20.78 -6.51
N SER A 166 1.49 21.30 -7.73
CA SER A 166 1.85 22.70 -7.96
C SER A 166 0.70 23.66 -7.66
N GLY A 167 1.00 24.95 -7.50
CA GLY A 167 -0.02 26.00 -7.38
C GLY A 167 -1.00 26.00 -8.57
N LYS A 168 -0.50 25.74 -9.79
CA LYS A 168 -1.31 25.61 -11.00
C LYS A 168 -2.31 24.43 -10.91
N ASP A 169 -1.85 23.27 -10.42
CA ASP A 169 -2.74 22.11 -10.23
C ASP A 169 -3.85 22.43 -9.25
N ILE A 170 -3.52 23.09 -8.13
CA ILE A 170 -4.48 23.47 -7.10
C ILE A 170 -5.50 24.47 -7.65
N LEU A 171 -5.07 25.49 -8.40
CA LEU A 171 -5.99 26.45 -9.02
C LEU A 171 -6.94 25.77 -10.01
N GLN A 172 -6.43 24.81 -10.79
CA GLN A 172 -7.25 24.04 -11.72
C GLN A 172 -8.29 23.20 -10.96
N LEU A 173 -7.89 22.51 -9.88
CA LEU A 173 -8.78 21.73 -9.04
C LEU A 173 -9.88 22.59 -8.38
N ILE A 174 -9.54 23.81 -7.93
CA ILE A 174 -10.54 24.76 -7.39
C ILE A 174 -11.53 25.17 -8.49
N ALA A 175 -11.05 25.44 -9.70
CA ALA A 175 -11.89 25.86 -10.83
C ALA A 175 -12.88 24.79 -11.28
N THR A 176 -12.61 23.50 -11.03
CA THR A 176 -13.55 22.39 -11.31
C THR A 176 -14.71 22.27 -10.31
N GLY A 177 -14.79 23.16 -9.30
CA GLY A 177 -15.91 23.17 -8.35
C GLY A 177 -15.68 22.36 -7.08
N MET A 178 -14.52 22.51 -6.48
CA MET A 178 -14.14 21.83 -5.24
C MET A 178 -15.10 22.15 -4.09
N LYS A 179 -15.55 21.11 -3.35
CA LYS A 179 -16.44 21.26 -2.19
C LYS A 179 -15.71 21.78 -0.95
N SER A 180 -16.47 22.31 0.02
CA SER A 180 -15.98 23.02 1.22
C SER A 180 -14.88 22.28 2.00
N LYS A 181 -14.99 20.97 2.20
CA LYS A 181 -13.99 20.20 2.96
C LYS A 181 -12.64 20.11 2.23
N LYS A 182 -12.67 19.93 0.91
CA LYS A 182 -11.46 19.93 0.08
C LYS A 182 -10.82 21.31 0.03
N LEU A 183 -11.62 22.39 -0.08
CA LEU A 183 -11.13 23.77 0.02
C LEU A 183 -10.47 24.04 1.37
N ALA A 184 -11.04 23.54 2.46
CA ALA A 184 -10.44 23.63 3.78
C ALA A 184 -9.09 22.92 3.86
N ALA A 185 -8.92 21.77 3.21
CA ALA A 185 -7.64 21.07 3.12
C ALA A 185 -6.59 21.90 2.36
N VAL A 186 -6.96 22.49 1.22
CA VAL A 186 -6.10 23.41 0.47
C VAL A 186 -5.71 24.63 1.31
N ALA A 187 -6.66 25.20 2.06
CA ALA A 187 -6.40 26.37 2.92
C ALA A 187 -5.43 26.09 4.08
N ARG A 188 -5.33 24.85 4.53
CA ARG A 188 -4.37 24.43 5.56
C ARG A 188 -2.98 24.10 5.01
N ARG A 189 -2.79 24.16 3.71
CA ARG A 189 -1.52 23.87 3.06
C ARG A 189 -0.42 24.83 3.54
N PRO A 190 0.75 24.33 3.97
CA PRO A 190 1.80 25.17 4.59
C PRO A 190 2.39 26.22 3.66
N LYS A 191 2.47 25.94 2.37
CA LYS A 191 2.88 26.87 1.30
C LYS A 191 2.24 26.46 -0.02
N ILE A 192 1.73 27.41 -0.76
CA ILE A 192 1.43 27.27 -2.18
C ILE A 192 2.56 28.02 -2.89
N ASP A 193 3.53 27.28 -3.44
CA ASP A 193 4.54 27.90 -4.28
C ASP A 193 3.87 28.41 -5.55
N THR A 194 3.95 29.72 -5.76
CA THR A 194 3.41 30.44 -6.93
C THR A 194 4.36 30.33 -8.10
#